data_60434f2ed6d40c93941cfb10ec209d91
#
_entry.id   60434f2ed6d40c93941cfb10ec209d91
#
_cell.length_a   1.000
_cell.length_b   1.000
_cell.length_c   1.000
_cell.angle_alpha   90.00
_cell.angle_beta   90.00
_cell.angle_gamma   90.00
#
_symmetry.space_group_name_H-M   'P 1'
#
loop_
_entity.id
_entity.type
_entity.pdbx_description
1 polymer ?
#
loop_
_entity_poly.entity_id
_entity_poly.type
_entity_poly.pdbx_seq_one_letter_code
_entity_poly.pdbx_strand_id
1 'polypeptide(L)'
;MKTSLPLFFAVICLTASCVVFDGDEPSPVDDTVISGISVPTIDESTFATNIVAAGTAATTTYDFGDADTSDDNIAGTTFDRIISIVFGGSQATVTGDENGIVTVSGNHVTVNNTTKEAIVYDLSGTATDGFFKLYSSKKQAIRLSGLGLTNPSGAAINNQSKKRTFVIVEGSNALADGAKYTATPDDEDEKAAFFSEGQLIFCGKGNLVVKASGKAGITSDDYVRFMSSPTVKIASSAGHAVRGKDAIIMTAGDVTAATSAAMKKGFTSDSLVRFEGGKTTISVTGSAAYDDEDAEYTGTAGIKADKLFEMLGGTLAISNTGAGGKGISGDADGYFAGGSVTVVSTGSNYKTNNDSVSAKGIKFDGNLTISGGMVSVSCKSHEGIEAKGTLDITGGVVFSQSGDDAINAGSHLTISDGSVFAWSTGNDGIDANGNCYIKGGVVYAIGAGGAEVAIDANTESGYKLYVQGGTLVAIGGLERGATLSQACYSANTWNKNTWYGLTVGNSVFAFKTPANAGASLIVSGSSTPTLKSGVSVSGGTELFGGYAYSGATLSGGSSVKLSNYTSAGGGPGGPGFGW
;
A
#
# COMPACT_ATOMS: atom_id res chain seq x y z
N MET A 1 56.77 7.80 20.50
CA MET A 1 56.31 6.55 19.98
C MET A 1 55.09 6.10 20.78
N LYS A 2 53.88 6.35 20.29
CA LYS A 2 52.63 5.79 20.83
C LYS A 2 51.92 5.18 19.66
N THR A 3 51.94 3.84 19.61
CA THR A 3 51.26 3.01 18.65
C THR A 3 49.79 2.91 19.06
N SER A 4 48.90 3.44 18.25
CA SER A 4 47.46 3.25 18.35
C SER A 4 47.08 1.92 17.69
N LEU A 5 46.47 1.06 18.47
CA LEU A 5 45.90 -0.22 18.06
C LEU A 5 44.48 0.04 17.53
N PRO A 6 44.08 -0.40 16.34
CA PRO A 6 42.71 -0.29 15.89
C PRO A 6 41.86 -1.37 16.58
N LEU A 7 40.78 -0.93 17.19
CA LEU A 7 39.76 -1.78 17.80
C LEU A 7 38.94 -2.44 16.67
N PHE A 8 39.21 -3.69 16.39
CA PHE A 8 38.36 -4.54 15.57
C PHE A 8 37.07 -4.84 16.35
N PHE A 9 35.94 -4.25 15.95
CA PHE A 9 34.64 -4.77 16.31
C PHE A 9 34.41 -6.07 15.55
N ALA A 10 34.61 -7.19 16.22
CA ALA A 10 34.13 -8.48 15.76
C ALA A 10 32.60 -8.48 15.86
N VAL A 11 31.94 -8.29 14.72
CA VAL A 11 30.53 -8.66 14.60
C VAL A 11 30.49 -10.18 14.70
N ILE A 12 30.10 -10.67 15.88
CA ILE A 12 29.76 -12.08 16.07
C ILE A 12 28.46 -12.30 15.29
N CYS A 13 28.59 -12.74 14.06
CA CYS A 13 27.51 -13.36 13.32
C CYS A 13 27.22 -14.68 14.04
N LEU A 14 26.23 -14.70 14.93
CA LEU A 14 25.62 -15.94 15.40
C LEU A 14 24.98 -16.58 14.17
N THR A 15 25.73 -17.48 13.51
CA THR A 15 25.17 -18.45 12.58
C THR A 15 24.29 -19.39 13.39
N ALA A 16 22.99 -19.03 13.53
CA ALA A 16 22.00 -20.04 13.85
C ALA A 16 22.12 -21.11 12.77
N SER A 17 22.42 -22.31 13.17
CA SER A 17 22.54 -23.47 12.30
C SER A 17 21.19 -23.77 11.62
N CYS A 18 20.89 -23.06 10.52
CA CYS A 18 20.25 -23.75 9.43
C CYS A 18 21.18 -24.92 9.11
N VAL A 19 20.69 -26.13 9.14
CA VAL A 19 21.46 -27.28 8.67
C VAL A 19 21.79 -26.97 7.21
N VAL A 20 23.00 -26.48 6.97
CA VAL A 20 23.52 -26.27 5.62
C VAL A 20 23.90 -27.66 5.13
N PHE A 21 23.08 -28.21 4.27
CA PHE A 21 23.52 -29.34 3.47
C PHE A 21 24.43 -28.80 2.38
N ASP A 22 25.72 -29.16 2.44
CA ASP A 22 26.66 -29.02 1.37
C ASP A 22 26.27 -30.05 0.30
N GLY A 23 25.53 -29.64 -0.70
CA GLY A 23 25.05 -30.45 -1.80
C GLY A 23 24.76 -29.56 -3.00
N ASP A 24 25.20 -29.96 -4.16
CA ASP A 24 25.15 -29.30 -5.46
C ASP A 24 23.99 -28.30 -5.61
N GLU A 25 24.29 -27.09 -6.06
CA GLU A 25 23.31 -26.06 -6.42
C GLU A 25 22.18 -26.71 -7.24
N PRO A 26 20.91 -26.65 -6.80
CA PRO A 26 19.82 -27.21 -7.58
C PRO A 26 19.78 -26.50 -8.93
N SER A 27 19.67 -27.26 -10.00
CA SER A 27 19.51 -26.72 -11.36
C SER A 27 18.41 -25.68 -11.35
N PRO A 28 18.59 -24.52 -11.99
CA PRO A 28 17.56 -23.49 -12.04
C PRO A 28 16.26 -24.09 -12.59
N VAL A 29 15.15 -23.84 -11.91
CA VAL A 29 13.83 -24.21 -12.43
C VAL A 29 13.66 -23.52 -13.78
N ASP A 30 13.30 -24.30 -14.80
CA ASP A 30 13.09 -23.78 -16.14
C ASP A 30 11.94 -22.77 -16.11
N ASP A 31 12.27 -21.47 -16.27
CA ASP A 31 11.31 -20.37 -16.32
C ASP A 31 10.24 -20.56 -17.41
N THR A 32 10.43 -21.51 -18.33
CA THR A 32 9.46 -21.85 -19.37
C THR A 32 8.18 -22.48 -18.82
N VAL A 33 8.19 -23.07 -17.64
CA VAL A 33 6.99 -23.62 -16.97
C VAL A 33 6.02 -22.50 -16.56
N ILE A 34 6.52 -21.26 -16.41
CA ILE A 34 5.73 -20.08 -16.06
C ILE A 34 5.99 -18.91 -17.02
N SER A 35 6.35 -19.18 -18.26
CA SER A 35 6.46 -18.17 -19.29
C SER A 35 5.09 -17.53 -19.55
N GLY A 36 4.92 -16.27 -19.16
CA GLY A 36 3.70 -15.49 -19.38
C GLY A 36 3.17 -14.76 -18.17
N ILE A 37 3.82 -14.79 -17.00
CA ILE A 37 3.54 -13.85 -15.92
C ILE A 37 4.30 -12.56 -16.23
N SER A 38 3.69 -11.65 -16.99
CA SER A 38 4.15 -10.26 -16.99
C SER A 38 3.50 -9.58 -15.80
N VAL A 39 4.28 -9.27 -14.78
CA VAL A 39 3.84 -8.33 -13.76
C VAL A 39 4.05 -6.94 -14.34
N PRO A 40 2.99 -6.09 -14.40
CA PRO A 40 3.14 -4.73 -14.90
C PRO A 40 4.21 -3.99 -14.07
N THR A 41 5.16 -3.37 -14.73
CA THR A 41 6.08 -2.45 -14.06
C THR A 41 5.37 -1.13 -13.83
N ILE A 42 5.29 -0.71 -12.57
CA ILE A 42 4.88 0.66 -12.23
C ILE A 42 6.09 1.54 -12.46
N ASP A 43 5.96 2.58 -13.28
CA ASP A 43 7.02 3.58 -13.46
C ASP A 43 7.06 4.48 -12.22
N GLU A 44 7.90 4.09 -11.25
CA GLU A 44 8.14 4.85 -10.02
C GLU A 44 8.88 6.17 -10.28
N SER A 45 9.45 6.37 -11.48
CA SER A 45 10.22 7.58 -11.82
C SER A 45 9.36 8.84 -11.97
N THR A 46 8.04 8.69 -12.07
CA THR A 46 7.10 9.83 -12.13
C THR A 46 6.86 10.51 -10.79
N PHE A 47 7.32 9.92 -9.68
CA PHE A 47 7.13 10.42 -8.32
C PHE A 47 8.48 10.66 -7.64
N ALA A 48 8.67 11.84 -7.05
CA ALA A 48 9.92 12.16 -6.35
C ALA A 48 10.11 11.26 -5.13
N THR A 49 11.28 10.65 -5.04
CA THR A 49 11.70 9.77 -3.96
C THR A 49 12.40 10.53 -2.83
N ASN A 50 11.85 11.65 -2.36
CA ASN A 50 12.39 12.31 -1.18
C ASN A 50 11.83 11.64 0.07
N ILE A 51 12.57 10.69 0.60
CA ILE A 51 12.26 10.03 1.88
C ILE A 51 12.50 11.06 2.99
N VAL A 52 11.43 11.60 3.54
CA VAL A 52 11.49 12.30 4.83
C VAL A 52 11.61 11.22 5.90
N ALA A 53 12.59 11.38 6.80
CA ALA A 53 12.76 10.43 7.91
C ALA A 53 11.42 10.25 8.65
N ALA A 54 11.03 9.00 8.86
CA ALA A 54 9.83 8.67 9.60
C ALA A 54 9.86 9.36 10.97
N GLY A 55 8.77 10.04 11.31
CA GLY A 55 8.52 10.45 12.69
C GLY A 55 8.45 9.21 13.59
N THR A 56 8.54 9.41 14.90
CA THR A 56 8.39 8.31 15.86
C THR A 56 6.97 7.78 15.73
N ALA A 57 6.82 6.60 15.15
CA ALA A 57 5.52 5.95 15.02
C ALA A 57 4.91 5.74 16.41
N ALA A 58 3.67 6.15 16.59
CA ALA A 58 2.88 5.67 17.70
C ALA A 58 2.67 4.17 17.48
N THR A 59 3.16 3.34 18.40
CA THR A 59 2.92 1.90 18.34
C THR A 59 1.45 1.67 18.69
N THR A 60 0.63 1.40 17.68
CA THR A 60 -0.67 0.81 17.93
C THR A 60 -0.44 -0.65 18.25
N THR A 61 -0.87 -1.10 19.42
CA THR A 61 -0.92 -2.52 19.73
C THR A 61 -2.20 -3.07 19.13
N TYR A 62 -2.10 -3.70 17.97
CA TYR A 62 -3.18 -4.51 17.44
C TYR A 62 -3.15 -5.86 18.14
N ASP A 63 -4.29 -6.27 18.66
CA ASP A 63 -4.47 -7.60 19.28
C ASP A 63 -4.71 -8.62 18.16
N PHE A 64 -3.73 -9.48 17.91
CA PHE A 64 -3.85 -10.59 16.94
C PHE A 64 -4.65 -11.78 17.51
N GLY A 65 -5.32 -11.63 18.66
CA GLY A 65 -5.99 -12.71 19.36
C GLY A 65 -4.97 -13.75 19.89
N ASP A 66 -5.23 -15.03 19.63
CA ASP A 66 -4.36 -16.14 20.07
C ASP A 66 -3.05 -16.24 19.26
N ALA A 67 -2.87 -15.42 18.21
CA ALA A 67 -1.68 -15.46 17.36
C ALA A 67 -0.56 -14.61 17.96
N ASP A 68 0.31 -15.23 18.72
CA ASP A 68 1.55 -14.60 19.19
C ASP A 68 2.57 -14.52 18.05
N THR A 69 2.70 -13.32 17.45
CA THR A 69 3.66 -13.07 16.37
C THR A 69 5.13 -13.13 16.83
N SER A 70 5.39 -13.18 18.13
CA SER A 70 6.76 -13.39 18.67
C SER A 70 7.34 -14.74 18.28
N ASP A 71 6.49 -15.71 18.03
CA ASP A 71 6.84 -17.07 17.57
C ASP A 71 7.13 -17.16 16.07
N ASP A 72 7.02 -16.07 15.30
CA ASP A 72 7.29 -16.05 13.84
C ASP A 72 8.79 -16.09 13.51
N ASN A 73 9.64 -16.09 14.51
CA ASN A 73 11.09 -16.16 14.31
C ASN A 73 11.55 -17.60 14.00
N ILE A 74 11.83 -17.87 12.70
CA ILE A 74 12.35 -19.17 12.25
C ILE A 74 13.67 -19.54 12.94
N ALA A 75 14.56 -18.57 13.23
CA ALA A 75 15.85 -18.82 13.87
C ALA A 75 15.71 -19.31 15.32
N GLY A 76 14.62 -18.98 16.00
CA GLY A 76 14.28 -19.49 17.33
C GLY A 76 13.48 -20.79 17.33
N THR A 77 13.16 -21.32 16.14
CA THR A 77 12.31 -22.51 15.99
C THR A 77 13.15 -23.74 15.71
N THR A 78 12.92 -24.82 16.46
CA THR A 78 13.54 -26.12 16.23
C THR A 78 12.57 -27.07 15.55
N PHE A 79 13.10 -27.91 14.67
CA PHE A 79 12.40 -29.01 14.02
C PHE A 79 13.07 -30.32 14.38
N ASP A 80 12.26 -31.36 14.52
CA ASP A 80 12.75 -32.67 14.97
C ASP A 80 13.31 -33.49 13.80
N ARG A 81 12.81 -33.21 12.57
CA ARG A 81 13.10 -34.04 11.40
C ARG A 81 12.95 -33.25 10.09
N ILE A 82 13.61 -33.73 9.06
CA ILE A 82 13.41 -33.30 7.67
C ILE A 82 12.89 -34.47 6.88
N ILE A 83 11.80 -34.27 6.13
CA ILE A 83 11.33 -35.18 5.10
C ILE A 83 11.51 -34.51 3.76
N SER A 84 12.34 -35.10 2.89
CA SER A 84 12.60 -34.57 1.56
C SER A 84 11.71 -35.25 0.53
N ILE A 85 11.06 -34.42 -0.31
CA ILE A 85 10.13 -34.86 -1.33
C ILE A 85 10.58 -34.25 -2.65
N VAL A 86 10.98 -35.11 -3.59
CA VAL A 86 11.43 -34.71 -4.92
C VAL A 86 10.37 -35.06 -5.95
N PHE A 87 9.73 -34.06 -6.51
CA PHE A 87 8.74 -34.19 -7.57
C PHE A 87 9.43 -34.45 -8.92
N GLY A 88 8.87 -35.34 -9.73
CA GLY A 88 9.38 -35.60 -11.07
C GLY A 88 9.14 -37.00 -11.57
N GLY A 89 9.48 -37.23 -12.85
CA GLY A 89 9.26 -38.52 -13.49
C GLY A 89 7.80 -39.00 -13.43
N SER A 90 7.61 -40.27 -13.19
CA SER A 90 6.28 -40.86 -13.05
C SER A 90 5.72 -40.78 -11.63
N GLN A 91 6.55 -40.50 -10.64
CA GLN A 91 6.18 -40.47 -9.24
C GLN A 91 7.19 -39.70 -8.41
N ALA A 92 6.71 -38.94 -7.43
CA ALA A 92 7.55 -38.27 -6.44
C ALA A 92 8.30 -39.30 -5.57
N THR A 93 9.51 -38.95 -5.19
CA THR A 93 10.34 -39.75 -4.28
C THR A 93 10.42 -39.11 -2.93
N VAL A 94 10.39 -39.93 -1.86
CA VAL A 94 10.37 -39.48 -0.47
C VAL A 94 11.52 -40.10 0.29
N THR A 95 12.25 -39.30 1.06
CA THR A 95 13.29 -39.75 1.97
C THR A 95 13.11 -39.10 3.35
N GLY A 96 13.52 -39.80 4.43
CA GLY A 96 13.38 -39.33 5.81
C GLY A 96 12.01 -39.59 6.43
N ASP A 97 11.08 -40.28 5.75
CA ASP A 97 9.76 -40.67 6.28
C ASP A 97 9.85 -42.03 7.01
N GLU A 98 10.47 -42.03 8.17
CA GLU A 98 10.60 -43.25 8.99
C GLU A 98 9.29 -43.69 9.62
N ASN A 99 8.31 -42.79 9.73
CA ASN A 99 7.04 -43.04 10.35
C ASN A 99 5.91 -43.43 9.36
N GLY A 100 6.19 -43.39 8.04
CA GLY A 100 5.21 -43.72 7.00
C GLY A 100 4.04 -42.75 6.97
N ILE A 101 4.26 -41.46 7.21
CA ILE A 101 3.20 -40.44 7.24
C ILE A 101 2.95 -39.81 5.88
N VAL A 102 3.77 -40.14 4.87
CA VAL A 102 3.66 -39.62 3.50
C VAL A 102 3.05 -40.65 2.57
N THR A 103 1.99 -40.30 1.90
CA THR A 103 1.35 -41.13 0.84
C THR A 103 1.65 -40.48 -0.50
N VAL A 104 2.07 -41.28 -1.48
CA VAL A 104 2.41 -40.84 -2.83
C VAL A 104 1.63 -41.61 -3.88
N SER A 105 1.02 -40.89 -4.82
CA SER A 105 0.36 -41.42 -6.00
C SER A 105 0.74 -40.57 -7.22
N GLY A 106 1.68 -41.02 -8.04
CA GLY A 106 2.30 -40.17 -9.03
C GLY A 106 3.02 -39.00 -8.37
N ASN A 107 2.77 -37.77 -8.80
CA ASN A 107 3.26 -36.57 -8.13
C ASN A 107 2.21 -35.95 -7.19
N HIS A 108 1.19 -36.69 -6.80
CA HIS A 108 0.21 -36.30 -5.78
C HIS A 108 0.72 -36.78 -4.41
N VAL A 109 1.14 -35.86 -3.56
CA VAL A 109 1.73 -36.14 -2.27
C VAL A 109 0.82 -35.65 -1.16
N THR A 110 0.44 -36.57 -0.27
CA THR A 110 -0.34 -36.25 0.94
C THR A 110 0.44 -36.65 2.19
N VAL A 111 0.60 -35.73 3.10
CA VAL A 111 1.21 -35.94 4.41
C VAL A 111 0.13 -35.92 5.47
N ASN A 112 0.09 -36.97 6.31
CA ASN A 112 -0.74 -37.01 7.51
C ASN A 112 0.16 -37.15 8.73
N ASN A 113 0.62 -36.00 9.28
CA ASN A 113 1.50 -35.99 10.44
C ASN A 113 0.71 -36.26 11.72
N THR A 114 0.57 -37.52 12.07
CA THR A 114 -0.03 -37.99 13.33
C THR A 114 0.99 -38.06 14.48
N THR A 115 2.27 -37.76 14.20
CA THR A 115 3.34 -37.79 15.20
C THR A 115 3.29 -36.55 16.10
N LYS A 116 4.17 -36.53 17.10
CA LYS A 116 4.37 -35.33 17.94
C LYS A 116 5.49 -34.43 17.42
N GLU A 117 6.12 -34.78 16.29
CA GLU A 117 7.29 -34.12 15.72
C GLU A 117 6.90 -32.86 14.95
N ALA A 118 7.71 -31.81 15.11
CA ALA A 118 7.73 -30.64 14.23
C ALA A 118 8.65 -30.96 13.03
N ILE A 119 8.12 -30.91 11.83
CA ILE A 119 8.80 -31.44 10.63
C ILE A 119 9.05 -30.32 9.61
N VAL A 120 10.21 -30.37 8.96
CA VAL A 120 10.49 -29.63 7.74
C VAL A 120 10.18 -30.53 6.54
N TYR A 121 9.25 -30.14 5.70
CA TYR A 121 8.99 -30.77 4.41
C TYR A 121 9.78 -30.04 3.34
N ASP A 122 10.84 -30.68 2.85
CA ASP A 122 11.76 -30.09 1.85
C ASP A 122 11.31 -30.54 0.45
N LEU A 123 10.72 -29.59 -0.27
CA LEU A 123 10.06 -29.82 -1.56
C LEU A 123 10.97 -29.33 -2.69
N SER A 124 11.26 -30.21 -3.66
CA SER A 124 12.09 -29.88 -4.82
C SER A 124 11.64 -30.66 -6.08
N GLY A 125 12.26 -30.35 -7.23
CA GLY A 125 11.97 -31.00 -8.49
C GLY A 125 10.74 -30.40 -9.20
N THR A 126 10.26 -31.06 -10.27
CA THR A 126 9.25 -30.46 -11.15
C THR A 126 8.18 -31.46 -11.54
N ALA A 127 6.88 -31.06 -11.41
CA ALA A 127 5.75 -31.81 -11.91
C ALA A 127 4.67 -30.86 -12.49
N THR A 128 4.11 -31.24 -13.64
CA THR A 128 3.02 -30.52 -14.32
C THR A 128 1.63 -31.03 -13.95
N ASP A 129 1.56 -32.12 -13.20
CA ASP A 129 0.37 -32.68 -12.58
C ASP A 129 0.78 -33.25 -11.22
N GLY A 130 0.73 -32.39 -10.20
CA GLY A 130 1.15 -32.75 -8.85
C GLY A 130 0.69 -31.73 -7.81
N PHE A 131 0.63 -32.17 -6.57
CA PHE A 131 0.32 -31.33 -5.43
C PHE A 131 1.03 -31.80 -4.16
N PHE A 132 1.17 -30.89 -3.21
CA PHE A 132 1.56 -31.20 -1.84
C PHE A 132 0.40 -30.85 -0.89
N LYS A 133 -0.15 -31.84 -0.20
CA LYS A 133 -1.22 -31.69 0.77
C LYS A 133 -0.74 -32.11 2.17
N LEU A 134 -1.05 -31.28 3.18
CA LEU A 134 -0.51 -31.46 4.52
C LEU A 134 -1.58 -31.38 5.59
N TYR A 135 -1.67 -32.43 6.40
CA TYR A 135 -2.40 -32.45 7.67
C TYR A 135 -1.41 -32.57 8.81
N SER A 136 -1.47 -31.66 9.79
CA SER A 136 -0.61 -31.69 10.95
C SER A 136 -1.26 -30.98 12.15
N SER A 137 -1.01 -31.48 13.34
CA SER A 137 -1.36 -30.80 14.59
C SER A 137 -0.19 -30.06 15.22
N LYS A 138 0.96 -29.96 14.52
CA LYS A 138 2.20 -29.36 14.97
C LYS A 138 2.60 -28.20 14.07
N LYS A 139 3.39 -27.25 14.60
CA LYS A 139 4.06 -26.28 13.75
C LYS A 139 5.04 -27.01 12.82
N GLN A 140 5.17 -26.52 11.61
CA GLN A 140 5.99 -27.13 10.58
C GLN A 140 6.67 -26.08 9.69
N ALA A 141 7.59 -26.55 8.86
CA ALA A 141 8.09 -25.76 7.75
C ALA A 141 7.85 -26.49 6.42
N ILE A 142 7.51 -25.72 5.40
CA ILE A 142 7.54 -26.13 4.00
C ILE A 142 8.72 -25.38 3.37
N ARG A 143 9.81 -26.10 3.06
CA ARG A 143 10.95 -25.54 2.38
C ARG A 143 10.84 -25.78 0.89
N LEU A 144 10.90 -24.72 0.13
CA LEU A 144 10.84 -24.73 -1.33
C LEU A 144 12.27 -24.60 -1.86
N SER A 145 12.80 -25.68 -2.43
CA SER A 145 14.21 -25.81 -2.80
C SER A 145 14.34 -26.15 -4.30
N GLY A 146 14.02 -25.21 -5.18
CA GLY A 146 13.97 -25.44 -6.62
C GLY A 146 12.74 -26.25 -7.04
N LEU A 147 11.58 -25.92 -6.50
CA LEU A 147 10.30 -26.58 -6.78
C LEU A 147 9.57 -25.94 -7.97
N GLY A 148 9.18 -26.74 -8.95
CA GLY A 148 8.22 -26.38 -10.00
C GLY A 148 6.97 -27.26 -9.92
N LEU A 149 5.86 -26.78 -9.33
CA LEU A 149 4.70 -27.62 -9.08
C LEU A 149 3.43 -26.99 -9.66
N THR A 150 2.78 -27.73 -10.55
CA THR A 150 1.47 -27.38 -11.12
C THR A 150 0.45 -28.44 -10.76
N ASN A 151 -0.68 -27.99 -10.19
CA ASN A 151 -1.86 -28.84 -10.02
C ASN A 151 -2.97 -28.40 -10.99
N PRO A 152 -3.24 -29.12 -12.07
CA PRO A 152 -4.28 -28.73 -13.04
C PRO A 152 -5.70 -28.79 -12.49
N SER A 153 -5.91 -29.38 -11.30
CA SER A 153 -7.23 -29.70 -10.73
C SER A 153 -7.45 -29.14 -9.33
N GLY A 154 -6.54 -28.28 -8.82
CA GLY A 154 -6.64 -27.73 -7.47
C GLY A 154 -5.42 -26.89 -7.08
N ALA A 155 -5.22 -26.72 -5.79
CA ALA A 155 -4.05 -26.04 -5.24
C ALA A 155 -2.75 -26.82 -5.48
N ALA A 156 -1.67 -26.14 -5.81
CA ALA A 156 -0.34 -26.76 -5.86
C ALA A 156 0.14 -27.13 -4.44
N ILE A 157 -0.11 -26.25 -3.46
CA ILE A 157 0.13 -26.53 -2.04
C ILE A 157 -1.18 -26.30 -1.26
N ASN A 158 -1.64 -27.34 -0.57
CA ASN A 158 -2.86 -27.32 0.25
C ASN A 158 -2.50 -27.72 1.69
N ASN A 159 -2.35 -26.74 2.58
CA ASN A 159 -2.04 -26.96 3.98
C ASN A 159 -3.29 -26.89 4.85
N GLN A 160 -3.80 -28.03 5.25
CA GLN A 160 -4.97 -28.18 6.12
C GLN A 160 -4.62 -28.10 7.62
N SER A 161 -3.37 -27.76 7.95
CA SER A 161 -2.94 -27.55 9.33
C SER A 161 -3.30 -26.15 9.82
N LYS A 162 -3.99 -26.08 10.94
CA LYS A 162 -4.28 -24.82 11.65
C LYS A 162 -3.08 -24.32 12.51
N LYS A 163 -1.89 -24.84 12.24
CA LYS A 163 -0.67 -24.50 12.99
C LYS A 163 0.26 -23.66 12.13
N ARG A 164 1.08 -22.86 12.82
CA ARG A 164 2.09 -22.01 12.17
C ARG A 164 2.95 -22.81 11.20
N THR A 165 3.00 -22.31 9.97
CA THR A 165 3.77 -22.90 8.88
C THR A 165 4.79 -21.88 8.38
N PHE A 166 6.07 -22.19 8.55
CA PHE A 166 7.14 -21.42 7.94
C PHE A 166 7.30 -21.86 6.48
N VAL A 167 7.24 -20.91 5.56
CA VAL A 167 7.51 -21.15 4.13
C VAL A 167 8.92 -20.64 3.86
N ILE A 168 9.89 -21.57 3.83
CA ILE A 168 11.30 -21.25 3.61
C ILE A 168 11.56 -21.27 2.10
N VAL A 169 11.80 -20.12 1.52
CA VAL A 169 12.02 -19.96 0.08
C VAL A 169 13.52 -19.97 -0.19
N GLU A 170 14.01 -21.01 -0.87
CA GLU A 170 15.40 -21.18 -1.29
C GLU A 170 15.46 -21.47 -2.80
N GLY A 171 16.46 -20.91 -3.49
CA GLY A 171 16.56 -21.06 -4.94
C GLY A 171 15.40 -20.42 -5.71
N SER A 172 15.04 -20.97 -6.85
CA SER A 172 13.96 -20.48 -7.71
C SER A 172 12.80 -21.46 -7.71
N ASN A 173 11.61 -21.01 -7.34
CA ASN A 173 10.44 -21.85 -7.17
C ASN A 173 9.24 -21.31 -7.94
N ALA A 174 8.35 -22.21 -8.35
CA ALA A 174 7.18 -21.90 -9.13
C ALA A 174 6.00 -22.78 -8.73
N LEU A 175 4.84 -22.16 -8.47
CA LEU A 175 3.60 -22.83 -8.16
C LEU A 175 2.50 -22.38 -9.12
N ALA A 176 1.69 -23.31 -9.60
CA ALA A 176 0.52 -22.98 -10.40
C ALA A 176 -0.66 -23.89 -10.05
N ASP A 177 -1.88 -23.32 -10.09
CA ASP A 177 -3.13 -24.04 -9.97
C ASP A 177 -3.80 -24.30 -11.33
N GLY A 178 -4.86 -25.08 -11.32
CA GLY A 178 -5.75 -25.26 -12.46
C GLY A 178 -6.89 -24.23 -12.49
N ALA A 179 -7.40 -23.97 -13.69
CA ALA A 179 -8.55 -23.06 -13.86
C ALA A 179 -9.85 -23.58 -13.23
N LYS A 180 -9.93 -24.87 -12.94
CA LYS A 180 -11.07 -25.51 -12.27
C LYS A 180 -10.57 -26.44 -11.18
N TYR A 181 -11.12 -26.29 -10.01
CA TYR A 181 -10.82 -27.17 -8.88
C TYR A 181 -11.80 -28.33 -8.86
N THR A 182 -11.31 -29.52 -8.57
CA THR A 182 -12.15 -30.66 -8.24
C THR A 182 -12.77 -30.47 -6.86
N ALA A 183 -13.90 -31.09 -6.59
CA ALA A 183 -14.51 -31.04 -5.28
C ALA A 183 -13.55 -31.59 -4.21
N THR A 184 -13.38 -30.86 -3.13
CA THR A 184 -12.70 -31.30 -1.92
C THR A 184 -13.68 -32.09 -1.03
N PRO A 185 -13.19 -32.90 -0.06
CA PRO A 185 -14.02 -33.40 1.01
C PRO A 185 -14.81 -32.30 1.71
N ASP A 186 -16.00 -32.60 2.22
CA ASP A 186 -16.95 -31.61 2.76
C ASP A 186 -16.39 -30.68 3.87
N ASP A 187 -15.34 -31.13 4.58
CA ASP A 187 -14.75 -30.41 5.68
C ASP A 187 -13.43 -29.66 5.30
N GLU A 188 -13.11 -29.58 4.01
CA GLU A 188 -11.83 -29.01 3.57
C GLU A 188 -12.03 -27.81 2.66
N ASP A 189 -11.33 -26.75 3.02
CA ASP A 189 -11.18 -25.58 2.18
C ASP A 189 -9.98 -25.73 1.22
N GLU A 190 -10.12 -25.13 0.04
CA GLU A 190 -9.07 -25.01 -0.95
C GLU A 190 -9.30 -23.72 -1.72
N LYS A 191 -8.70 -22.61 -1.25
CA LYS A 191 -9.06 -21.23 -1.66
C LYS A 191 -8.03 -20.56 -2.57
N ALA A 192 -6.86 -21.19 -2.79
CA ALA A 192 -5.76 -20.57 -3.50
C ALA A 192 -4.82 -21.60 -4.14
N ALA A 193 -3.96 -21.16 -5.05
CA ALA A 193 -2.85 -21.99 -5.57
C ALA A 193 -1.89 -22.42 -4.44
N PHE A 194 -1.68 -21.56 -3.44
CA PHE A 194 -1.09 -21.91 -2.15
C PHE A 194 -2.08 -21.55 -1.05
N PHE A 195 -2.72 -22.57 -0.50
CA PHE A 195 -3.71 -22.42 0.57
C PHE A 195 -3.19 -22.93 1.92
N SER A 196 -3.59 -22.28 3.01
CA SER A 196 -3.32 -22.71 4.38
C SER A 196 -4.49 -22.37 5.31
N GLU A 197 -4.89 -23.32 6.14
CA GLU A 197 -5.81 -23.10 7.26
C GLU A 197 -5.19 -22.28 8.40
N GLY A 198 -3.87 -22.37 8.59
CA GLY A 198 -3.13 -21.66 9.62
C GLY A 198 -2.15 -20.64 9.08
N GLN A 199 -1.42 -20.00 9.99
CA GLN A 199 -0.48 -18.93 9.71
C GLN A 199 0.56 -19.32 8.65
N LEU A 200 0.83 -18.43 7.70
CA LEU A 200 1.90 -18.56 6.72
C LEU A 200 2.98 -17.50 6.95
N ILE A 201 4.18 -17.93 7.29
CA ILE A 201 5.34 -17.06 7.50
C ILE A 201 6.36 -17.31 6.40
N PHE A 202 6.40 -16.44 5.40
CA PHE A 202 7.36 -16.50 4.30
C PHE A 202 8.71 -15.97 4.76
N CYS A 203 9.76 -16.76 4.60
CA CYS A 203 11.13 -16.41 4.95
C CYS A 203 12.12 -17.02 3.93
N GLY A 204 13.42 -16.82 4.15
CA GLY A 204 14.47 -17.27 3.23
C GLY A 204 14.99 -16.15 2.32
N LYS A 205 15.70 -16.52 1.25
CA LYS A 205 16.34 -15.58 0.31
C LYS A 205 16.11 -15.94 -1.15
N GLY A 206 15.30 -16.95 -1.42
CA GLY A 206 15.00 -17.42 -2.77
C GLY A 206 13.88 -16.64 -3.44
N ASN A 207 13.51 -17.13 -4.61
CA ASN A 207 12.45 -16.59 -5.44
C ASN A 207 11.26 -17.56 -5.47
N LEU A 208 10.04 -17.04 -5.37
CA LEU A 208 8.81 -17.79 -5.54
C LEU A 208 7.90 -17.07 -6.53
N VAL A 209 7.45 -17.79 -7.55
CA VAL A 209 6.43 -17.30 -8.47
C VAL A 209 5.16 -18.14 -8.27
N VAL A 210 4.01 -17.48 -8.08
CA VAL A 210 2.70 -18.12 -7.95
C VAL A 210 1.78 -17.64 -9.05
N LYS A 211 1.28 -18.56 -9.87
CA LYS A 211 0.30 -18.30 -10.91
C LYS A 211 -1.03 -18.95 -10.55
N ALA A 212 -2.05 -18.14 -10.32
CA ALA A 212 -3.38 -18.61 -9.98
C ALA A 212 -4.37 -18.33 -11.11
N SER A 213 -5.02 -19.38 -11.58
CA SER A 213 -5.97 -19.36 -12.69
C SER A 213 -7.37 -19.78 -12.27
N GLY A 214 -7.53 -20.45 -11.14
CA GLY A 214 -8.80 -20.96 -10.63
C GLY A 214 -9.33 -20.23 -9.41
N LYS A 215 -8.43 -19.82 -8.51
CA LYS A 215 -8.79 -19.13 -7.27
C LYS A 215 -7.76 -18.04 -6.93
N ALA A 216 -7.55 -17.73 -5.65
CA ALA A 216 -6.54 -16.78 -5.22
C ALA A 216 -5.10 -17.29 -5.43
N GLY A 217 -4.12 -16.39 -5.36
CA GLY A 217 -2.71 -16.79 -5.43
C GLY A 217 -2.25 -17.46 -4.15
N ILE A 218 -2.23 -16.71 -3.05
CA ILE A 218 -1.87 -17.17 -1.72
C ILE A 218 -3.02 -16.82 -0.77
N THR A 219 -3.51 -17.80 0.00
CA THR A 219 -4.53 -17.56 1.04
C THR A 219 -4.18 -18.29 2.33
N SER A 220 -4.31 -17.56 3.43
CA SER A 220 -4.36 -18.13 4.78
C SER A 220 -5.71 -17.79 5.43
N ASP A 221 -6.34 -18.77 6.08
CA ASP A 221 -7.52 -18.54 6.92
C ASP A 221 -7.16 -17.97 8.32
N ASP A 222 -5.88 -17.66 8.49
CA ASP A 222 -5.31 -16.94 9.60
C ASP A 222 -4.52 -15.74 9.01
N TYR A 223 -3.26 -15.50 9.35
CA TYR A 223 -2.49 -14.42 8.74
C TYR A 223 -1.39 -14.89 7.78
N VAL A 224 -1.00 -13.97 6.89
CA VAL A 224 0.18 -14.10 6.01
C VAL A 224 1.21 -13.07 6.44
N ARG A 225 2.45 -13.50 6.72
CA ARG A 225 3.56 -12.62 7.04
C ARG A 225 4.75 -12.86 6.12
N PHE A 226 5.30 -11.78 5.57
CA PHE A 226 6.52 -11.81 4.79
C PHE A 226 7.67 -11.28 5.65
N MET A 227 8.67 -12.15 5.92
CA MET A 227 9.84 -11.86 6.74
C MET A 227 11.12 -12.16 5.98
N SER A 228 12.26 -11.66 6.46
CA SER A 228 13.56 -11.85 5.81
C SER A 228 13.60 -11.22 4.41
N SER A 229 14.14 -11.90 3.42
CA SER A 229 14.35 -11.31 2.08
C SER A 229 13.89 -12.20 0.92
N PRO A 230 12.76 -12.93 0.99
CA PRO A 230 12.28 -13.65 -0.17
C PRO A 230 11.77 -12.67 -1.23
N THR A 231 11.94 -13.04 -2.49
CA THR A 231 11.25 -12.39 -3.60
C THR A 231 10.04 -13.22 -3.98
N VAL A 232 8.85 -12.68 -3.84
CA VAL A 232 7.59 -13.41 -4.13
C VAL A 232 6.79 -12.65 -5.18
N LYS A 233 6.50 -13.32 -6.30
CA LYS A 233 5.70 -12.77 -7.39
C LYS A 233 4.42 -13.58 -7.53
N ILE A 234 3.27 -12.91 -7.43
CA ILE A 234 1.97 -13.55 -7.48
C ILE A 234 1.15 -12.91 -8.61
N ALA A 235 0.56 -13.74 -9.46
CA ALA A 235 -0.40 -13.31 -10.46
C ALA A 235 -1.67 -14.17 -10.37
N SER A 236 -2.82 -13.53 -10.16
CA SER A 236 -4.12 -14.21 -10.16
C SER A 236 -5.02 -13.65 -11.26
N SER A 237 -5.65 -14.55 -12.01
CA SER A 237 -6.68 -14.19 -13.00
C SER A 237 -8.10 -14.51 -12.53
N ALA A 238 -8.25 -15.15 -11.37
CA ALA A 238 -9.54 -15.63 -10.86
C ALA A 238 -9.88 -15.12 -9.46
N GLY A 239 -8.88 -14.79 -8.65
CA GLY A 239 -9.08 -14.42 -7.25
C GLY A 239 -8.21 -13.23 -6.80
N HIS A 240 -8.12 -13.03 -5.51
CA HIS A 240 -7.16 -12.12 -4.90
C HIS A 240 -5.73 -12.59 -5.17
N ALA A 241 -4.76 -11.66 -5.21
CA ALA A 241 -3.38 -12.12 -5.26
C ALA A 241 -2.95 -12.71 -3.92
N VAL A 242 -3.18 -11.99 -2.81
CA VAL A 242 -2.92 -12.46 -1.44
C VAL A 242 -4.13 -12.19 -0.56
N ARG A 243 -4.56 -13.19 0.21
CA ARG A 243 -5.55 -13.03 1.28
C ARG A 243 -5.01 -13.62 2.58
N GLY A 244 -4.95 -12.79 3.62
CA GLY A 244 -4.78 -13.22 5.00
C GLY A 244 -6.04 -12.85 5.77
N LYS A 245 -6.82 -13.84 6.21
CA LYS A 245 -8.10 -13.55 6.86
C LYS A 245 -7.93 -12.58 8.03
N ASP A 246 -7.03 -12.89 8.95
CA ASP A 246 -6.84 -12.10 10.15
C ASP A 246 -5.81 -10.98 9.97
N ALA A 247 -4.76 -11.20 9.18
CA ALA A 247 -3.82 -10.14 8.83
C ALA A 247 -2.98 -10.45 7.58
N ILE A 248 -2.44 -9.37 6.97
CA ILE A 248 -1.28 -9.41 6.09
C ILE A 248 -0.22 -8.48 6.69
N ILE A 249 0.98 -9.02 6.96
CA ILE A 249 2.08 -8.27 7.57
C ILE A 249 3.29 -8.33 6.66
N MET A 250 3.74 -7.17 6.20
CA MET A 250 4.95 -7.03 5.40
C MET A 250 6.08 -6.49 6.27
N THR A 251 6.95 -7.37 6.75
CA THR A 251 8.10 -6.99 7.59
C THR A 251 9.35 -6.76 6.74
N ALA A 252 9.58 -7.59 5.72
CA ALA A 252 10.72 -7.51 4.82
C ALA A 252 10.46 -8.28 3.52
N GLY A 253 11.43 -8.27 2.59
CA GLY A 253 11.36 -8.95 1.29
C GLY A 253 10.86 -8.06 0.17
N ASP A 254 10.69 -8.65 -1.02
CA ASP A 254 10.18 -7.99 -2.22
C ASP A 254 8.96 -8.77 -2.73
N VAL A 255 7.77 -8.19 -2.61
CA VAL A 255 6.52 -8.83 -3.02
C VAL A 255 5.90 -8.07 -4.18
N THR A 256 5.68 -8.77 -5.29
CA THR A 256 4.93 -8.25 -6.42
C THR A 256 3.64 -9.04 -6.58
N ALA A 257 2.49 -8.35 -6.55
CA ALA A 257 1.18 -8.96 -6.60
C ALA A 257 0.35 -8.36 -7.74
N ALA A 258 -0.27 -9.21 -8.56
CA ALA A 258 -1.14 -8.78 -9.63
C ALA A 258 -2.47 -9.55 -9.62
N THR A 259 -3.58 -8.86 -9.87
CA THR A 259 -4.86 -9.50 -10.14
C THR A 259 -5.60 -8.81 -11.29
N SER A 260 -6.21 -9.62 -12.16
CA SER A 260 -7.04 -9.14 -13.28
C SER A 260 -8.52 -9.49 -13.12
N ALA A 261 -8.88 -10.21 -12.07
CA ALA A 261 -10.25 -10.62 -11.84
C ALA A 261 -11.12 -9.45 -11.35
N ALA A 262 -12.39 -9.44 -11.81
CA ALA A 262 -13.37 -8.46 -11.34
C ALA A 262 -13.59 -8.60 -9.82
N MET A 263 -13.84 -7.48 -9.13
CA MET A 263 -14.08 -7.38 -7.67
C MET A 263 -12.90 -7.81 -6.78
N LYS A 264 -11.81 -8.34 -7.35
CA LYS A 264 -10.71 -8.90 -6.55
C LYS A 264 -9.65 -7.85 -6.22
N LYS A 265 -8.86 -8.15 -5.20
CA LYS A 265 -7.91 -7.24 -4.56
C LYS A 265 -6.48 -7.78 -4.71
N GLY A 266 -5.50 -6.89 -4.75
CA GLY A 266 -4.09 -7.30 -4.64
C GLY A 266 -3.84 -7.96 -3.30
N PHE A 267 -3.93 -7.22 -2.21
CA PHE A 267 -3.93 -7.71 -0.84
C PHE A 267 -5.30 -7.50 -0.21
N THR A 268 -5.81 -8.47 0.55
CA THR A 268 -7.05 -8.32 1.31
C THR A 268 -7.00 -9.03 2.65
N SER A 269 -7.52 -8.37 3.68
CA SER A 269 -7.70 -8.94 5.01
C SER A 269 -9.02 -8.46 5.62
N ASP A 270 -9.71 -9.38 6.29
CA ASP A 270 -10.93 -9.07 7.05
C ASP A 270 -10.60 -8.28 8.34
N SER A 271 -9.30 -8.02 8.60
CA SER A 271 -8.85 -7.31 9.80
C SER A 271 -7.71 -6.34 9.51
N LEU A 272 -6.46 -6.77 9.51
CA LEU A 272 -5.28 -5.91 9.46
C LEU A 272 -4.47 -6.07 8.17
N VAL A 273 -4.05 -4.95 7.58
CA VAL A 273 -2.92 -4.94 6.63
C VAL A 273 -1.86 -3.98 7.15
N ARG A 274 -0.66 -4.49 7.45
CA ARG A 274 0.44 -3.73 8.04
C ARG A 274 1.72 -3.85 7.24
N PHE A 275 2.35 -2.70 7.00
CA PHE A 275 3.68 -2.59 6.41
C PHE A 275 4.67 -2.07 7.45
N GLU A 276 5.60 -2.92 7.88
CA GLU A 276 6.69 -2.60 8.79
C GLU A 276 8.00 -2.32 8.03
N GLY A 277 8.12 -2.86 6.81
CA GLY A 277 9.30 -2.77 5.97
C GLY A 277 9.13 -3.47 4.62
N GLY A 278 10.23 -3.75 3.94
CA GLY A 278 10.24 -4.42 2.64
C GLY A 278 9.77 -3.56 1.48
N LYS A 279 9.60 -4.21 0.33
CA LYS A 279 9.08 -3.59 -0.90
C LYS A 279 7.86 -4.37 -1.38
N THR A 280 6.76 -3.65 -1.65
CA THR A 280 5.55 -4.25 -2.22
C THR A 280 5.10 -3.46 -3.44
N THR A 281 4.86 -4.17 -4.54
CA THR A 281 4.32 -3.63 -5.78
C THR A 281 3.02 -4.34 -6.12
N ILE A 282 1.92 -3.60 -6.30
CA ILE A 282 0.60 -4.17 -6.58
C ILE A 282 0.04 -3.61 -7.87
N SER A 283 -0.47 -4.49 -8.73
CA SER A 283 -1.17 -4.12 -9.96
C SER A 283 -2.55 -4.77 -10.03
N VAL A 284 -3.58 -3.95 -10.24
CA VAL A 284 -4.97 -4.40 -10.37
C VAL A 284 -5.53 -3.87 -11.69
N THR A 285 -6.06 -4.77 -12.51
CA THR A 285 -6.65 -4.42 -13.82
C THR A 285 -8.12 -4.82 -13.95
N GLY A 286 -8.62 -5.64 -13.01
CA GLY A 286 -10.04 -6.00 -12.94
C GLY A 286 -10.91 -4.80 -12.59
N SER A 287 -12.17 -4.82 -12.98
CA SER A 287 -13.15 -3.78 -12.72
C SER A 287 -14.16 -4.19 -11.65
N ALA A 288 -14.96 -3.24 -11.18
CA ALA A 288 -16.13 -3.51 -10.37
C ALA A 288 -17.11 -4.43 -11.12
N ALA A 289 -17.86 -5.21 -10.37
CA ALA A 289 -18.94 -6.04 -10.87
C ALA A 289 -19.98 -6.24 -9.77
N TYR A 290 -21.12 -6.82 -10.13
CA TYR A 290 -22.13 -7.20 -9.16
C TYR A 290 -21.66 -8.44 -8.39
N ASP A 291 -21.73 -8.36 -7.07
CA ASP A 291 -21.47 -9.48 -6.17
C ASP A 291 -22.80 -10.10 -5.77
N ASP A 292 -23.02 -11.34 -6.19
CA ASP A 292 -24.27 -12.07 -5.92
C ASP A 292 -24.41 -12.46 -4.44
N GLU A 293 -23.28 -12.57 -3.69
CA GLU A 293 -23.30 -12.93 -2.27
C GLU A 293 -23.74 -11.75 -1.40
N ASP A 294 -23.22 -10.56 -1.69
CA ASP A 294 -23.51 -9.34 -0.93
C ASP A 294 -24.68 -8.55 -1.54
N ALA A 295 -25.16 -8.93 -2.71
CA ALA A 295 -26.22 -8.28 -3.49
C ALA A 295 -25.93 -6.80 -3.78
N GLU A 296 -24.65 -6.46 -4.03
CA GLU A 296 -24.20 -5.10 -4.32
C GLU A 296 -23.10 -5.07 -5.40
N TYR A 297 -22.83 -3.86 -5.93
CA TYR A 297 -21.68 -3.67 -6.83
C TYR A 297 -20.40 -3.45 -6.04
N THR A 298 -19.46 -4.37 -6.15
CA THR A 298 -18.19 -4.34 -5.45
C THR A 298 -17.04 -3.96 -6.38
N GLY A 299 -16.20 -3.01 -5.94
CA GLY A 299 -15.01 -2.55 -6.66
C GLY A 299 -13.78 -3.43 -6.43
N THR A 300 -12.77 -3.20 -7.25
CA THR A 300 -11.43 -3.75 -7.01
C THR A 300 -10.63 -2.82 -6.09
N ALA A 301 -9.55 -3.34 -5.49
CA ALA A 301 -8.60 -2.53 -4.76
C ALA A 301 -7.18 -3.10 -4.87
N GLY A 302 -6.18 -2.22 -4.81
CA GLY A 302 -4.82 -2.67 -4.57
C GLY A 302 -4.71 -3.33 -3.20
N ILE A 303 -5.19 -2.64 -2.17
CA ILE A 303 -5.28 -3.16 -0.80
C ILE A 303 -6.70 -2.95 -0.26
N LYS A 304 -7.21 -3.95 0.44
CA LYS A 304 -8.42 -3.87 1.26
C LYS A 304 -8.11 -4.37 2.67
N ALA A 305 -8.37 -3.52 3.68
CA ALA A 305 -8.27 -3.85 5.09
C ALA A 305 -9.58 -3.48 5.78
N ASP A 306 -10.28 -4.46 6.38
CA ASP A 306 -11.61 -4.17 6.90
C ASP A 306 -11.57 -3.42 8.24
N LYS A 307 -10.57 -3.68 9.10
CA LYS A 307 -10.50 -3.03 10.41
C LYS A 307 -9.38 -2.01 10.57
N LEU A 308 -8.18 -2.29 10.00
CA LEU A 308 -7.05 -1.38 10.18
C LEU A 308 -6.04 -1.52 9.03
N PHE A 309 -5.63 -0.39 8.49
CA PHE A 309 -4.46 -0.29 7.62
C PHE A 309 -3.35 0.49 8.33
N GLU A 310 -2.13 -0.05 8.33
CA GLU A 310 -0.96 0.64 8.89
C GLU A 310 0.23 0.62 7.94
N MET A 311 0.78 1.80 7.67
CA MET A 311 2.05 1.98 6.96
C MET A 311 3.08 2.57 7.92
N LEU A 312 3.93 1.72 8.48
CA LEU A 312 4.94 2.08 9.47
C LEU A 312 6.33 2.19 8.84
N GLY A 313 6.56 1.49 7.72
CA GLY A 313 7.85 1.47 7.03
C GLY A 313 7.77 0.76 5.67
N GLY A 314 8.92 0.69 4.97
CA GLY A 314 9.01 0.05 3.67
C GLY A 314 8.53 0.90 2.50
N THR A 315 8.35 0.25 1.36
CA THR A 315 7.90 0.89 0.11
C THR A 315 6.70 0.14 -0.45
N LEU A 316 5.62 0.88 -0.74
CA LEU A 316 4.39 0.37 -1.31
C LEU A 316 4.04 1.14 -2.59
N ALA A 317 3.99 0.45 -3.72
CA ALA A 317 3.56 1.01 -5.00
C ALA A 317 2.32 0.28 -5.51
N ILE A 318 1.26 1.02 -5.84
CA ILE A 318 -0.02 0.46 -6.28
C ILE A 318 -0.45 1.12 -7.60
N SER A 319 -0.81 0.30 -8.58
CA SER A 319 -1.50 0.72 -9.79
C SER A 319 -2.85 0.02 -9.88
N ASN A 320 -3.94 0.79 -10.02
CA ASN A 320 -5.27 0.25 -10.31
C ASN A 320 -5.85 0.93 -11.55
N THR A 321 -6.08 0.15 -12.60
CA THR A 321 -6.63 0.63 -13.88
C THR A 321 -8.08 0.23 -14.10
N GLY A 322 -8.65 -0.57 -13.19
CA GLY A 322 -10.01 -1.07 -13.28
C GLY A 322 -11.07 0.00 -13.01
N ALA A 323 -12.18 -0.05 -13.72
CA ALA A 323 -13.32 0.82 -13.43
C ALA A 323 -13.89 0.50 -12.02
N GLY A 324 -14.15 1.54 -11.22
CA GLY A 324 -14.57 1.40 -9.82
C GLY A 324 -13.45 0.92 -8.88
N GLY A 325 -12.19 0.96 -9.36
CA GLY A 325 -11.03 0.48 -8.61
C GLY A 325 -10.45 1.51 -7.63
N LYS A 326 -10.04 1.05 -6.46
CA LYS A 326 -9.37 1.86 -5.44
C LYS A 326 -7.91 1.45 -5.31
N GLY A 327 -7.03 2.39 -4.95
CA GLY A 327 -5.66 2.04 -4.59
C GLY A 327 -5.61 1.34 -3.25
N ILE A 328 -5.94 2.04 -2.17
CA ILE A 328 -6.09 1.50 -0.81
C ILE A 328 -7.53 1.75 -0.36
N SER A 329 -8.16 0.75 0.22
CA SER A 329 -9.49 0.83 0.79
C SER A 329 -9.53 0.20 2.18
N GLY A 330 -10.18 0.87 3.14
CA GLY A 330 -10.46 0.33 4.47
C GLY A 330 -11.90 0.63 4.88
N ASP A 331 -12.54 -0.29 5.62
CA ASP A 331 -13.88 -0.06 6.16
C ASP A 331 -13.83 0.62 7.54
N ALA A 332 -12.65 0.72 8.13
CA ALA A 332 -12.39 1.45 9.37
C ALA A 332 -11.20 2.39 9.20
N ASP A 333 -10.27 2.42 10.14
CA ASP A 333 -9.23 3.44 10.22
C ASP A 333 -7.99 3.14 9.38
N GLY A 334 -7.32 4.21 8.92
CA GLY A 334 -6.03 4.18 8.24
C GLY A 334 -4.96 4.97 8.96
N TYR A 335 -3.74 4.44 9.01
CA TYR A 335 -2.61 5.04 9.70
C TYR A 335 -1.34 5.01 8.86
N PHE A 336 -0.78 6.18 8.56
CA PHE A 336 0.49 6.34 7.85
C PHE A 336 1.48 7.06 8.77
N ALA A 337 2.47 6.31 9.28
CA ALA A 337 3.46 6.85 10.20
C ALA A 337 4.88 6.83 9.64
N GLY A 338 5.12 6.13 8.53
CA GLY A 338 6.44 6.00 7.93
C GLY A 338 6.42 5.38 6.55
N GLY A 339 7.58 5.08 6.00
CA GLY A 339 7.73 4.47 4.69
C GLY A 339 7.35 5.38 3.52
N SER A 340 7.20 4.78 2.36
CA SER A 340 6.83 5.46 1.11
C SER A 340 5.68 4.75 0.43
N VAL A 341 4.61 5.47 0.14
CA VAL A 341 3.42 4.97 -0.54
C VAL A 341 3.20 5.74 -1.83
N THR A 342 3.05 5.03 -2.93
CA THR A 342 2.68 5.57 -4.22
C THR A 342 1.42 4.86 -4.73
N VAL A 343 0.38 5.62 -5.02
CA VAL A 343 -0.88 5.11 -5.57
C VAL A 343 -1.20 5.79 -6.88
N VAL A 344 -1.45 5.00 -7.91
CA VAL A 344 -1.91 5.48 -9.23
C VAL A 344 -3.21 4.77 -9.58
N SER A 345 -4.32 5.49 -9.52
CA SER A 345 -5.66 5.03 -9.92
C SER A 345 -6.08 5.72 -11.22
N THR A 346 -6.05 4.99 -12.33
CA THR A 346 -6.43 5.53 -13.66
C THR A 346 -7.77 5.03 -14.16
N GLY A 347 -8.42 4.10 -13.45
CA GLY A 347 -9.74 3.60 -13.76
C GLY A 347 -10.80 4.71 -13.75
N SER A 348 -11.85 4.54 -14.55
CA SER A 348 -13.04 5.38 -14.48
C SER A 348 -13.94 4.97 -13.33
N ASN A 349 -14.87 5.83 -12.92
CA ASN A 349 -16.00 5.38 -12.12
C ASN A 349 -16.77 4.29 -12.89
N TYR A 350 -17.12 3.20 -12.20
CA TYR A 350 -18.01 2.18 -12.73
C TYR A 350 -19.46 2.65 -12.54
N LYS A 351 -20.25 2.65 -13.57
CA LYS A 351 -21.63 3.14 -13.54
C LYS A 351 -22.58 2.14 -14.18
N THR A 352 -23.70 1.92 -13.53
CA THR A 352 -24.88 1.23 -14.07
C THR A 352 -26.06 2.21 -14.13
N ASN A 353 -27.22 1.76 -14.54
CA ASN A 353 -28.42 2.62 -14.56
C ASN A 353 -28.87 3.06 -13.16
N ASN A 354 -28.57 2.28 -12.13
CA ASN A 354 -29.11 2.46 -10.77
C ASN A 354 -28.03 2.56 -9.69
N ASP A 355 -26.74 2.33 -10.05
CA ASP A 355 -25.69 2.28 -9.06
C ASP A 355 -24.34 2.72 -9.63
N SER A 356 -23.40 3.06 -8.77
CA SER A 356 -22.05 3.46 -9.14
C SER A 356 -21.02 3.05 -8.11
N VAL A 357 -19.84 2.66 -8.60
CA VAL A 357 -18.65 2.43 -7.77
C VAL A 357 -17.56 3.40 -8.19
N SER A 358 -17.15 4.27 -7.28
CA SER A 358 -16.14 5.30 -7.55
C SER A 358 -14.73 4.71 -7.58
N ALA A 359 -13.95 5.17 -8.56
CA ALA A 359 -12.51 4.89 -8.62
C ALA A 359 -11.77 5.96 -7.81
N LYS A 360 -11.11 5.55 -6.70
CA LYS A 360 -10.44 6.45 -5.75
C LYS A 360 -8.96 6.07 -5.56
N GLY A 361 -8.18 7.01 -5.05
CA GLY A 361 -6.80 6.72 -4.66
C GLY A 361 -6.74 5.96 -3.34
N ILE A 362 -6.92 6.64 -2.24
CA ILE A 362 -6.98 6.09 -0.87
C ILE A 362 -8.35 6.43 -0.28
N LYS A 363 -9.01 5.43 0.32
CA LYS A 363 -10.33 5.63 0.94
C LYS A 363 -10.45 4.83 2.23
N PHE A 364 -10.85 5.48 3.31
CA PHE A 364 -11.20 4.86 4.59
C PHE A 364 -12.61 5.28 5.03
N ASP A 365 -13.41 4.33 5.53
CA ASP A 365 -14.74 4.64 6.06
C ASP A 365 -14.68 5.15 7.51
N GLY A 366 -13.58 4.91 8.21
CA GLY A 366 -13.25 5.50 9.50
C GLY A 366 -12.39 6.76 9.38
N ASN A 367 -11.47 6.92 10.32
CA ASN A 367 -10.54 8.04 10.38
C ASN A 367 -9.25 7.73 9.62
N LEU A 368 -8.60 8.79 9.16
CA LEU A 368 -7.28 8.70 8.54
C LEU A 368 -6.30 9.61 9.25
N THR A 369 -5.18 9.05 9.70
CA THR A 369 -4.07 9.82 10.27
C THR A 369 -2.81 9.63 9.45
N ILE A 370 -2.19 10.74 9.05
CA ILE A 370 -0.87 10.77 8.40
C ILE A 370 0.08 11.53 9.32
N SER A 371 0.97 10.79 10.00
CA SER A 371 1.93 11.36 10.95
C SER A 371 3.38 11.35 10.45
N GLY A 372 3.66 10.66 9.33
CA GLY A 372 5.01 10.55 8.80
C GLY A 372 5.08 9.85 7.45
N GLY A 373 6.30 9.66 6.95
CA GLY A 373 6.55 9.03 5.66
C GLY A 373 6.19 9.90 4.46
N MET A 374 6.08 9.26 3.31
CA MET A 374 5.67 9.88 2.05
C MET A 374 4.42 9.19 1.53
N VAL A 375 3.37 9.95 1.23
CA VAL A 375 2.13 9.47 0.62
C VAL A 375 1.91 10.24 -0.69
N SER A 376 2.00 9.56 -1.82
CA SER A 376 1.83 10.12 -3.15
C SER A 376 0.67 9.44 -3.86
N VAL A 377 -0.34 10.21 -4.23
CA VAL A 377 -1.56 9.71 -4.85
C VAL A 377 -1.84 10.45 -6.16
N SER A 378 -2.12 9.69 -7.20
CA SER A 378 -2.71 10.21 -8.44
C SER A 378 -3.99 9.43 -8.74
N CYS A 379 -5.13 10.10 -8.71
CA CYS A 379 -6.44 9.54 -9.00
C CYS A 379 -7.11 10.30 -10.14
N LYS A 380 -7.39 9.60 -11.24
CA LYS A 380 -7.92 10.26 -12.43
C LYS A 380 -9.37 10.70 -12.28
N SER A 381 -10.20 9.95 -11.58
CA SER A 381 -11.65 10.00 -11.80
C SER A 381 -12.48 10.42 -10.59
N HIS A 382 -11.91 10.38 -9.40
CA HIS A 382 -12.60 10.73 -8.15
C HIS A 382 -11.59 11.25 -7.13
N GLU A 383 -11.91 11.23 -5.80
CA GLU A 383 -11.03 11.75 -4.77
C GLU A 383 -9.67 11.04 -4.75
N GLY A 384 -8.65 11.82 -4.46
CA GLY A 384 -7.30 11.31 -4.27
C GLY A 384 -7.16 10.58 -2.93
N ILE A 385 -7.37 11.28 -1.83
CA ILE A 385 -7.34 10.76 -0.45
C ILE A 385 -8.65 11.12 0.23
N GLU A 386 -9.38 10.12 0.73
CA GLU A 386 -10.66 10.29 1.41
C GLU A 386 -10.68 9.55 2.75
N ALA A 387 -11.18 10.23 3.79
CA ALA A 387 -11.66 9.61 5.03
C ALA A 387 -13.13 9.98 5.22
N LYS A 388 -14.01 9.02 5.48
CA LYS A 388 -15.40 9.31 5.82
C LYS A 388 -15.56 9.87 7.25
N GLY A 389 -14.60 9.57 8.12
CA GLY A 389 -14.44 10.17 9.44
C GLY A 389 -13.61 11.45 9.41
N THR A 390 -12.73 11.63 10.40
CA THR A 390 -11.73 12.71 10.45
C THR A 390 -10.49 12.39 9.63
N LEU A 391 -9.85 13.44 9.13
CA LEU A 391 -8.54 13.34 8.47
C LEU A 391 -7.55 14.27 9.15
N ASP A 392 -6.52 13.68 9.78
CA ASP A 392 -5.49 14.42 10.50
C ASP A 392 -4.12 14.22 9.86
N ILE A 393 -3.49 15.32 9.40
CA ILE A 393 -2.10 15.32 8.92
C ILE A 393 -1.26 16.05 9.96
N THR A 394 -0.40 15.28 10.63
CA THR A 394 0.45 15.76 11.72
C THR A 394 1.94 15.70 11.37
N GLY A 395 2.27 15.25 10.16
CA GLY A 395 3.65 15.15 9.66
C GLY A 395 3.73 14.48 8.28
N GLY A 396 4.95 14.22 7.83
CA GLY A 396 5.21 13.56 6.56
C GLY A 396 5.11 14.48 5.32
N VAL A 397 5.20 13.86 4.16
CA VAL A 397 5.03 14.51 2.84
C VAL A 397 3.84 13.88 2.16
N VAL A 398 2.81 14.67 1.88
CA VAL A 398 1.56 14.22 1.25
C VAL A 398 1.40 14.94 -0.07
N PHE A 399 1.33 14.18 -1.15
CA PHE A 399 0.97 14.65 -2.47
C PHE A 399 -0.30 13.95 -2.94
N SER A 400 -1.33 14.69 -3.28
CA SER A 400 -2.53 14.16 -3.88
C SER A 400 -2.97 14.98 -5.09
N GLN A 401 -3.09 14.33 -6.24
CA GLN A 401 -3.66 14.89 -7.46
C GLN A 401 -4.87 14.05 -7.88
N SER A 402 -5.98 14.74 -8.17
CA SER A 402 -7.24 14.04 -8.46
C SER A 402 -8.09 14.72 -9.53
N GLY A 403 -9.10 13.99 -10.00
CA GLY A 403 -10.16 14.50 -10.88
C GLY A 403 -11.33 15.11 -10.12
N ASP A 404 -11.47 14.78 -8.83
CA ASP A 404 -12.42 15.31 -7.86
C ASP A 404 -11.60 15.93 -6.71
N ASP A 405 -12.05 15.93 -5.44
CA ASP A 405 -11.27 16.50 -4.36
C ASP A 405 -9.92 15.79 -4.20
N ALA A 406 -8.84 16.57 -4.06
CA ALA A 406 -7.55 15.94 -3.89
C ALA A 406 -7.40 15.32 -2.50
N ILE A 407 -7.90 16.00 -1.45
CA ILE A 407 -7.99 15.48 -0.08
C ILE A 407 -9.36 15.81 0.46
N ASN A 408 -10.13 14.79 0.87
CA ASN A 408 -11.50 14.95 1.38
C ASN A 408 -11.66 14.31 2.77
N ALA A 409 -12.33 15.00 3.68
CA ALA A 409 -12.75 14.47 4.96
C ALA A 409 -14.28 14.54 5.11
N GLY A 410 -14.95 13.42 5.36
CA GLY A 410 -16.39 13.36 5.61
C GLY A 410 -16.81 14.03 6.93
N SER A 411 -15.83 14.37 7.79
CA SER A 411 -16.02 15.13 9.02
C SER A 411 -15.00 16.28 9.08
N HIS A 412 -14.19 16.37 10.13
CA HIS A 412 -13.20 17.44 10.28
C HIS A 412 -11.87 17.07 9.63
N LEU A 413 -11.19 18.08 9.06
CA LEU A 413 -9.86 17.96 8.55
C LEU A 413 -8.90 18.86 9.33
N THR A 414 -7.76 18.31 9.77
CA THR A 414 -6.71 19.09 10.43
C THR A 414 -5.35 18.85 9.77
N ILE A 415 -4.66 19.94 9.40
CA ILE A 415 -3.24 19.92 9.05
C ILE A 415 -2.50 20.71 10.12
N SER A 416 -1.71 20.00 10.95
CA SER A 416 -0.96 20.63 12.05
C SER A 416 0.55 20.69 11.78
N ASP A 417 1.07 19.84 10.90
CA ASP A 417 2.48 19.84 10.47
C ASP A 417 2.61 19.05 9.15
N GLY A 418 3.83 18.91 8.64
CA GLY A 418 4.16 18.21 7.39
C GLY A 418 4.19 19.11 6.17
N SER A 419 4.33 18.48 5.00
CA SER A 419 4.28 19.14 3.69
C SER A 419 3.16 18.52 2.88
N VAL A 420 2.14 19.32 2.54
CA VAL A 420 0.91 18.85 1.88
C VAL A 420 0.75 19.58 0.56
N PHE A 421 0.66 18.81 -0.52
CA PHE A 421 0.25 19.32 -1.83
C PHE A 421 -1.03 18.61 -2.26
N ALA A 422 -2.10 19.36 -2.38
CA ALA A 422 -3.42 18.91 -2.80
C ALA A 422 -3.81 19.64 -4.08
N TRP A 423 -3.98 18.89 -5.17
CA TRP A 423 -4.30 19.46 -6.48
C TRP A 423 -5.49 18.74 -7.11
N SER A 424 -6.63 19.43 -7.12
CA SER A 424 -7.79 18.99 -7.89
C SER A 424 -7.82 19.61 -9.26
N THR A 425 -8.24 18.83 -10.24
CA THR A 425 -8.50 19.29 -11.62
C THR A 425 -9.97 19.50 -11.92
N GLY A 426 -10.88 19.06 -11.04
CA GLY A 426 -12.32 19.12 -11.22
C GLY A 426 -13.14 19.65 -10.07
N ASN A 427 -12.56 19.69 -8.84
CA ASN A 427 -13.24 20.11 -7.62
C ASN A 427 -12.28 20.84 -6.69
N ASP A 428 -12.37 20.64 -5.36
CA ASP A 428 -11.55 21.33 -4.37
C ASP A 428 -10.18 20.69 -4.16
N GLY A 429 -9.18 21.51 -3.85
CA GLY A 429 -7.88 20.98 -3.47
C GLY A 429 -7.96 20.19 -2.16
N ILE A 430 -8.54 20.80 -1.14
CA ILE A 430 -8.82 20.21 0.17
C ILE A 430 -10.28 20.52 0.51
N ASP A 431 -11.06 19.48 0.81
CA ASP A 431 -12.45 19.60 1.25
C ASP A 431 -12.67 18.96 2.62
N ALA A 432 -13.46 19.61 3.46
CA ALA A 432 -13.94 19.06 4.71
C ALA A 432 -15.46 19.24 4.85
N ASN A 433 -16.19 18.14 4.94
CA ASN A 433 -17.63 18.18 5.24
C ASN A 433 -17.95 18.67 6.67
N GLY A 434 -16.92 19.07 7.41
CA GLY A 434 -16.94 19.70 8.72
C GLY A 434 -16.07 20.94 8.78
N ASN A 435 -15.42 21.18 9.92
CA ASN A 435 -14.41 22.23 10.00
C ASN A 435 -13.09 21.80 9.36
N CYS A 436 -12.46 22.72 8.64
CA CYS A 436 -11.10 22.57 8.13
C CYS A 436 -10.12 23.44 8.94
N TYR A 437 -9.06 22.84 9.49
CA TYR A 437 -8.07 23.54 10.32
C TYR A 437 -6.69 23.46 9.70
N ILE A 438 -6.15 24.61 9.28
CA ILE A 438 -4.75 24.75 8.88
C ILE A 438 -4.00 25.37 10.05
N LYS A 439 -3.31 24.54 10.84
CA LYS A 439 -2.63 24.92 12.09
C LYS A 439 -1.11 25.06 11.91
N GLY A 440 -0.52 24.39 10.91
CA GLY A 440 0.93 24.35 10.73
C GLY A 440 1.34 23.72 9.42
N GLY A 441 2.64 23.39 9.29
CA GLY A 441 3.21 22.77 8.11
C GLY A 441 3.36 23.69 6.90
N VAL A 442 3.58 23.09 5.75
CA VAL A 442 3.60 23.74 4.44
C VAL A 442 2.43 23.16 3.62
N VAL A 443 1.48 24.01 3.26
CA VAL A 443 0.29 23.60 2.51
C VAL A 443 0.28 24.31 1.16
N TYR A 444 0.28 23.52 0.09
CA TYR A 444 0.09 24.00 -1.28
C TYR A 444 -1.18 23.34 -1.83
N ALA A 445 -2.24 24.11 -1.92
CA ALA A 445 -3.54 23.62 -2.38
C ALA A 445 -3.96 24.29 -3.69
N ILE A 446 -4.54 23.52 -4.62
CA ILE A 446 -5.02 23.98 -5.92
C ILE A 446 -6.42 23.44 -6.15
N GLY A 447 -7.40 24.33 -6.30
CA GLY A 447 -8.76 24.01 -6.72
C GLY A 447 -8.99 24.28 -8.18
N ALA A 448 -9.95 23.61 -8.78
CA ALA A 448 -10.27 23.71 -10.20
C ALA A 448 -10.76 25.12 -10.61
N GLY A 449 -11.44 25.82 -9.71
CA GLY A 449 -12.02 27.13 -9.93
C GLY A 449 -13.48 27.05 -10.40
N GLY A 450 -14.10 28.20 -10.62
CA GLY A 450 -15.54 28.29 -10.80
C GLY A 450 -16.21 28.47 -9.45
N ALA A 451 -16.96 27.48 -9.00
CA ALA A 451 -17.50 27.42 -7.65
C ALA A 451 -16.48 26.84 -6.65
N GLU A 452 -15.51 26.05 -7.18
CA GLU A 452 -14.57 25.26 -6.39
C GLU A 452 -13.34 26.08 -5.96
N VAL A 453 -12.83 25.79 -4.78
CA VAL A 453 -11.73 26.54 -4.15
C VAL A 453 -10.49 25.65 -3.87
N ALA A 454 -9.41 26.28 -3.42
CA ALA A 454 -8.23 25.51 -3.02
C ALA A 454 -8.43 24.78 -1.68
N ILE A 455 -9.16 25.41 -0.75
CA ILE A 455 -9.49 24.81 0.55
C ILE A 455 -10.91 25.18 0.94
N ASP A 456 -11.73 24.15 1.06
CA ASP A 456 -13.15 24.24 1.43
C ASP A 456 -13.44 23.76 2.85
N ALA A 457 -14.60 24.15 3.35
CA ALA A 457 -15.21 23.65 4.57
C ALA A 457 -16.72 23.88 4.47
N ASN A 458 -17.54 22.95 4.91
CA ASN A 458 -18.99 22.94 4.78
C ASN A 458 -19.66 24.10 5.53
N THR A 459 -19.55 25.32 4.99
CA THR A 459 -20.11 26.53 5.58
C THR A 459 -21.63 26.56 5.51
N GLU A 460 -22.26 25.85 4.58
CA GLU A 460 -23.71 25.68 4.46
C GLU A 460 -24.32 25.01 5.69
N SER A 461 -23.55 24.09 6.30
CA SER A 461 -23.91 23.43 7.57
C SER A 461 -23.40 24.16 8.82
N GLY A 462 -22.79 25.36 8.66
CA GLY A 462 -22.34 26.20 9.77
C GLY A 462 -20.90 25.91 10.22
N TYR A 463 -20.17 25.03 9.54
CA TYR A 463 -18.74 24.79 9.77
C TYR A 463 -17.89 25.90 9.16
N LYS A 464 -16.57 25.86 9.37
CA LYS A 464 -15.66 26.91 8.90
C LYS A 464 -14.28 26.40 8.58
N LEU A 465 -13.64 27.08 7.63
CA LEU A 465 -12.19 27.03 7.45
C LEU A 465 -11.51 27.94 8.48
N TYR A 466 -10.48 27.42 9.16
CA TYR A 466 -9.63 28.13 10.10
C TYR A 466 -8.18 28.14 9.61
N VAL A 467 -7.63 29.31 9.27
CA VAL A 467 -6.21 29.47 8.96
C VAL A 467 -5.52 30.03 10.20
N GLN A 468 -4.80 29.18 10.91
CA GLN A 468 -4.23 29.45 12.23
C GLN A 468 -2.71 29.50 12.23
N GLY A 469 -2.05 28.85 11.26
CA GLY A 469 -0.59 28.77 11.20
C GLY A 469 -0.07 28.15 9.90
N GLY A 470 1.25 27.93 9.84
CA GLY A 470 1.93 27.31 8.71
C GLY A 470 2.29 28.28 7.57
N THR A 471 2.87 27.72 6.52
CA THR A 471 3.08 28.38 5.23
C THR A 471 2.04 27.88 4.25
N LEU A 472 1.19 28.77 3.75
CA LEU A 472 0.08 28.42 2.87
C LEU A 472 0.25 29.06 1.50
N VAL A 473 0.02 28.26 0.47
CA VAL A 473 -0.23 28.71 -0.91
C VAL A 473 -1.54 28.08 -1.38
N ALA A 474 -2.52 28.90 -1.74
CA ALA A 474 -3.83 28.46 -2.20
C ALA A 474 -4.14 29.08 -3.56
N ILE A 475 -4.22 28.27 -4.62
CA ILE A 475 -4.62 28.68 -5.98
C ILE A 475 -6.05 28.19 -6.22
N GLY A 476 -6.97 29.11 -6.40
CA GLY A 476 -8.41 28.89 -6.44
C GLY A 476 -9.14 29.62 -5.33
N GLY A 477 -8.43 30.04 -4.28
CA GLY A 477 -9.01 30.78 -3.16
C GLY A 477 -9.21 29.95 -1.93
N LEU A 478 -9.87 30.52 -0.94
CA LEU A 478 -10.27 29.91 0.31
C LEU A 478 -11.79 30.04 0.44
N GLU A 479 -12.40 29.10 1.14
CA GLU A 479 -13.84 29.12 1.45
C GLU A 479 -14.26 30.46 2.08
N ARG A 480 -15.47 30.89 1.72
CA ARG A 480 -16.04 32.15 2.21
C ARG A 480 -16.38 32.05 3.71
N GLY A 481 -16.13 33.15 4.42
CA GLY A 481 -16.37 33.18 5.86
C GLY A 481 -15.29 32.49 6.69
N ALA A 482 -14.13 32.15 6.09
CA ALA A 482 -12.99 31.58 6.78
C ALA A 482 -12.52 32.47 7.94
N THR A 483 -12.13 31.87 9.05
CA THR A 483 -11.53 32.54 10.22
C THR A 483 -10.02 32.59 10.04
N LEU A 484 -9.48 33.78 9.84
CA LEU A 484 -8.06 34.00 9.55
C LEU A 484 -7.35 34.49 10.81
N SER A 485 -6.92 33.58 11.69
CA SER A 485 -6.10 33.93 12.86
C SER A 485 -4.66 34.24 12.47
N GLN A 486 -4.17 33.66 11.37
CA GLN A 486 -2.96 34.06 10.69
C GLN A 486 -3.30 34.91 9.47
N ALA A 487 -2.58 36.04 9.29
CA ALA A 487 -2.83 36.96 8.20
C ALA A 487 -2.63 36.29 6.84
N CYS A 488 -3.60 36.48 5.95
CA CYS A 488 -3.54 36.02 4.56
C CYS A 488 -3.41 37.20 3.60
N TYR A 489 -2.78 36.96 2.47
CA TYR A 489 -2.54 37.96 1.45
C TYR A 489 -2.92 37.41 0.07
N SER A 490 -3.51 38.25 -0.77
CA SER A 490 -3.90 37.86 -2.14
C SER A 490 -3.06 38.56 -3.19
N ALA A 491 -2.72 37.83 -4.23
CA ALA A 491 -2.29 38.40 -5.51
C ALA A 491 -3.50 38.49 -6.43
N ASN A 492 -3.63 39.62 -7.17
CA ASN A 492 -4.76 39.84 -8.07
C ASN A 492 -4.79 38.87 -9.27
N THR A 493 -3.61 38.43 -9.69
CA THR A 493 -3.42 37.51 -10.83
C THR A 493 -2.18 36.66 -10.57
N TRP A 494 -2.14 35.52 -11.25
CA TRP A 494 -0.97 34.64 -11.29
C TRP A 494 -0.71 34.16 -12.73
N ASN A 495 0.56 33.82 -13.02
CA ASN A 495 1.01 33.32 -14.32
C ASN A 495 1.03 31.79 -14.31
N LYS A 496 0.50 31.18 -15.38
CA LYS A 496 0.46 29.72 -15.58
C LYS A 496 1.87 29.15 -15.80
N ASN A 497 2.08 27.92 -15.39
CA ASN A 497 3.34 27.16 -15.61
C ASN A 497 4.60 27.93 -15.17
N THR A 498 4.50 28.77 -14.15
CA THR A 498 5.54 29.72 -13.75
C THR A 498 6.04 29.40 -12.36
N TRP A 499 7.36 29.49 -12.15
CA TRP A 499 7.95 29.38 -10.83
C TRP A 499 7.71 30.66 -10.02
N TYR A 500 7.22 30.46 -8.82
CA TYR A 500 7.06 31.48 -7.79
C TYR A 500 7.94 31.18 -6.60
N GLY A 501 8.40 32.22 -5.94
CA GLY A 501 9.12 32.14 -4.67
C GLY A 501 8.40 32.92 -3.59
N LEU A 502 7.91 32.22 -2.58
CA LEU A 502 7.32 32.77 -1.36
C LEU A 502 8.39 32.82 -0.28
N THR A 503 8.63 34.01 0.27
CA THR A 503 9.54 34.18 1.41
C THR A 503 8.75 34.62 2.63
N VAL A 504 8.89 33.88 3.75
CA VAL A 504 8.28 34.15 5.05
C VAL A 504 9.39 34.19 6.09
N GLY A 505 9.72 35.37 6.57
CA GLY A 505 10.92 35.57 7.40
C GLY A 505 12.19 35.13 6.67
N ASN A 506 12.87 34.11 7.21
CA ASN A 506 14.06 33.51 6.59
C ASN A 506 13.76 32.27 5.74
N SER A 507 12.50 31.81 5.72
CA SER A 507 12.10 30.58 5.01
C SER A 507 11.68 30.92 3.59
N VAL A 508 12.13 30.09 2.64
CA VAL A 508 11.78 30.18 1.22
C VAL A 508 11.03 28.92 0.82
N PHE A 509 9.87 29.12 0.22
CA PHE A 509 9.09 28.08 -0.43
C PHE A 509 8.92 28.43 -1.91
N ALA A 510 9.56 27.67 -2.79
CA ALA A 510 9.40 27.83 -4.23
C ALA A 510 8.34 26.84 -4.73
N PHE A 511 7.41 27.30 -5.56
CA PHE A 511 6.34 26.47 -6.13
C PHE A 511 6.09 26.82 -7.59
N LYS A 512 5.69 25.82 -8.36
CA LYS A 512 5.34 25.96 -9.77
C LYS A 512 3.83 25.97 -9.91
N THR A 513 3.29 27.03 -10.51
CA THR A 513 1.86 27.14 -10.77
C THR A 513 1.41 26.18 -11.88
N PRO A 514 0.15 25.67 -11.86
CA PRO A 514 -0.37 24.77 -12.88
C PRO A 514 -0.68 25.52 -14.18
N ALA A 515 -1.06 24.73 -15.21
CA ALA A 515 -1.56 25.28 -16.46
C ALA A 515 -2.97 25.87 -16.33
N ASN A 516 -3.80 25.29 -15.47
CA ASN A 516 -5.17 25.73 -15.19
C ASN A 516 -5.51 25.51 -13.71
N ALA A 517 -6.19 26.46 -13.13
CA ALA A 517 -6.77 26.43 -11.77
C ALA A 517 -7.68 27.65 -11.60
N GLY A 518 -8.28 27.80 -10.42
CA GLY A 518 -9.04 28.97 -10.04
C GLY A 518 -8.22 30.26 -10.04
N ALA A 519 -8.88 31.40 -10.20
CA ALA A 519 -8.25 32.68 -10.48
C ALA A 519 -7.46 33.29 -9.31
N SER A 520 -7.86 33.01 -8.06
CA SER A 520 -7.27 33.62 -6.86
C SER A 520 -5.96 32.91 -6.48
N LEU A 521 -4.94 33.69 -6.10
CA LEU A 521 -3.75 33.19 -5.43
C LEU A 521 -3.66 33.83 -4.06
N ILE A 522 -3.79 33.00 -3.01
CA ILE A 522 -3.69 33.44 -1.62
C ILE A 522 -2.45 32.81 -1.01
N VAL A 523 -1.71 33.60 -0.24
CA VAL A 523 -0.54 33.14 0.50
C VAL A 523 -0.65 33.59 1.96
N SER A 524 -0.09 32.78 2.87
CA SER A 524 -0.03 33.08 4.30
C SER A 524 1.26 32.56 4.90
N GLY A 525 1.68 33.13 6.00
CA GLY A 525 2.87 32.73 6.75
C GLY A 525 2.92 33.38 8.12
N SER A 526 3.85 32.93 8.96
CA SER A 526 4.05 33.43 10.34
C SER A 526 4.48 34.89 10.42
N SER A 527 4.88 35.48 9.30
CA SER A 527 5.18 36.91 9.14
C SER A 527 4.69 37.38 7.77
N THR A 528 4.65 38.70 7.54
CA THR A 528 4.24 39.26 6.24
C THR A 528 5.10 38.65 5.12
N PRO A 529 4.51 37.93 4.18
CA PRO A 529 5.25 37.28 3.12
C PRO A 529 5.64 38.24 2.00
N THR A 530 6.71 37.89 1.27
CA THR A 530 6.99 38.47 -0.03
C THR A 530 6.89 37.40 -1.11
N LEU A 531 6.36 37.78 -2.28
CA LEU A 531 6.14 36.87 -3.41
C LEU A 531 6.86 37.41 -4.64
N LYS A 532 7.57 36.53 -5.35
CA LYS A 532 8.16 36.82 -6.68
C LYS A 532 7.65 35.80 -7.70
N SER A 533 7.44 36.26 -8.94
CA SER A 533 7.08 35.41 -10.08
C SER A 533 8.19 35.36 -11.12
N GLY A 534 8.34 34.27 -11.86
CA GLY A 534 9.38 34.08 -12.86
C GLY A 534 10.77 33.92 -12.26
N VAL A 535 10.86 33.32 -11.09
CA VAL A 535 12.16 33.05 -10.43
C VAL A 535 12.82 31.82 -11.04
N SER A 536 14.16 31.80 -10.98
CA SER A 536 14.94 30.58 -11.14
C SER A 536 15.20 29.99 -9.76
N VAL A 537 14.98 28.67 -9.63
CA VAL A 537 15.08 27.92 -8.38
C VAL A 537 16.32 27.05 -8.43
N SER A 538 17.12 27.04 -7.38
CA SER A 538 18.30 26.18 -7.25
C SER A 538 18.50 25.72 -5.80
N GLY A 539 18.95 24.48 -5.62
CA GLY A 539 19.12 23.87 -4.30
C GLY A 539 17.81 23.76 -3.52
N GLY A 540 17.93 23.51 -2.23
CA GLY A 540 16.79 23.24 -1.35
C GLY A 540 16.36 21.77 -1.39
N THR A 541 15.32 21.47 -0.64
CA THR A 541 14.68 20.15 -0.62
C THR A 541 13.56 20.14 -1.64
N GLU A 542 13.67 19.25 -2.62
CA GLU A 542 12.62 19.01 -3.60
C GLU A 542 11.39 18.38 -2.91
N LEU A 543 10.21 18.86 -3.27
CA LEU A 543 8.93 18.38 -2.79
C LEU A 543 8.00 18.08 -3.97
N PHE A 544 7.13 17.09 -3.81
CA PHE A 544 6.02 16.84 -4.69
C PHE A 544 6.41 16.61 -6.17
N GLY A 545 7.45 15.80 -6.42
CA GLY A 545 7.88 15.49 -7.78
C GLY A 545 8.40 16.70 -8.56
N GLY A 546 9.06 17.63 -7.88
CA GLY A 546 9.60 18.84 -8.50
C GLY A 546 8.59 19.97 -8.70
N TYR A 547 7.38 19.88 -8.13
CA TYR A 547 6.41 20.98 -8.15
C TYR A 547 6.71 22.07 -7.13
N ALA A 548 7.51 21.77 -6.11
CA ALA A 548 7.93 22.74 -5.10
C ALA A 548 9.31 22.41 -4.52
N TYR A 549 9.93 23.42 -3.89
CA TYR A 549 11.18 23.29 -3.16
C TYR A 549 11.11 24.07 -1.85
N SER A 550 11.54 23.46 -0.75
CA SER A 550 11.69 24.12 0.54
C SER A 550 13.15 24.51 0.77
N GLY A 551 13.40 25.72 1.29
CA GLY A 551 14.74 26.21 1.56
C GLY A 551 15.60 26.47 0.32
N ALA A 552 14.97 26.64 -0.86
CA ALA A 552 15.67 26.90 -2.11
C ALA A 552 16.29 28.29 -2.16
N THR A 553 17.33 28.45 -3.00
CA THR A 553 17.87 29.75 -3.40
C THR A 553 17.13 30.23 -4.63
N LEU A 554 16.61 31.48 -4.54
CA LEU A 554 15.89 32.12 -5.64
C LEU A 554 16.78 33.15 -6.32
N SER A 555 16.73 33.20 -7.66
CA SER A 555 17.36 34.26 -8.44
C SER A 555 16.40 34.84 -9.48
N GLY A 556 16.56 36.10 -9.84
CA GLY A 556 15.69 36.80 -10.78
C GLY A 556 14.25 36.97 -10.27
N GLY A 557 13.33 36.99 -11.23
CA GLY A 557 11.91 37.17 -10.98
C GLY A 557 11.49 38.62 -10.70
N SER A 558 10.19 38.82 -10.78
CA SER A 558 9.54 40.13 -10.53
C SER A 558 8.71 40.05 -9.25
N SER A 559 8.76 41.13 -8.45
CA SER A 559 7.93 41.22 -7.24
C SER A 559 6.46 41.25 -7.59
N VAL A 560 5.67 40.44 -6.88
CA VAL A 560 4.21 40.38 -6.99
C VAL A 560 3.62 41.22 -5.88
N LYS A 561 2.72 42.15 -6.24
CA LYS A 561 2.01 42.95 -5.25
C LYS A 561 1.00 42.09 -4.49
N LEU A 562 1.13 42.04 -3.19
CA LEU A 562 0.20 41.39 -2.28
C LEU A 562 -0.67 42.45 -1.61
N SER A 563 -1.95 42.12 -1.42
CA SER A 563 -2.93 42.90 -0.68
C SER A 563 -3.47 42.05 0.48
N ASN A 564 -3.81 42.68 1.60
CA ASN A 564 -4.44 41.96 2.70
C ASN A 564 -5.70 41.26 2.20
N TYR A 565 -5.79 39.97 2.48
CA TYR A 565 -6.97 39.16 2.17
C TYR A 565 -7.87 39.10 3.40
N THR A 566 -9.15 39.39 3.18
CA THR A 566 -10.21 39.21 4.18
C THR A 566 -11.25 38.30 3.56
N SER A 567 -11.57 37.20 4.24
CA SER A 567 -12.65 36.33 3.78
C SER A 567 -13.98 37.06 3.95
N ALA A 568 -14.68 37.32 2.84
CA ALA A 568 -15.99 37.93 2.88
C ALA A 568 -16.96 36.99 3.63
N GLY A 569 -17.70 37.50 4.62
CA GLY A 569 -18.73 36.73 5.31
C GLY A 569 -19.74 36.18 4.32
N GLY A 570 -20.11 34.91 4.43
CA GLY A 570 -21.19 34.31 3.67
C GLY A 570 -22.48 35.08 3.97
N GLY A 571 -23.09 35.71 2.96
CA GLY A 571 -24.41 36.27 3.08
C GLY A 571 -25.43 35.11 3.17
N PRO A 572 -26.60 35.30 3.80
CA PRO A 572 -27.62 34.27 3.86
C PRO A 572 -28.09 33.91 2.45
N GLY A 573 -27.89 32.71 2.08
CA GLY A 573 -28.48 31.91 1.03
C GLY A 573 -28.93 32.59 -0.26
N GLY A 574 -28.16 32.40 -1.33
CA GLY A 574 -28.75 32.32 -2.67
C GLY A 574 -29.55 31.01 -2.80
N PRO A 575 -30.56 30.94 -3.72
CA PRO A 575 -31.42 29.78 -3.81
C PRO A 575 -30.62 28.52 -4.15
N GLY A 576 -30.73 27.55 -3.23
CA GLY A 576 -30.09 26.26 -3.38
C GLY A 576 -30.51 25.59 -4.69
N PHE A 577 -29.53 25.20 -5.50
CA PHE A 577 -29.72 24.17 -6.50
C PHE A 577 -29.65 22.83 -5.77
N GLY A 578 -30.83 22.23 -5.52
CA GLY A 578 -30.90 20.87 -4.98
C GLY A 578 -30.39 19.87 -6.00
N TRP A 579 -29.57 18.96 -5.55
CA TRP A 579 -29.25 17.69 -6.20
C TRP A 579 -29.73 16.53 -5.33
#